data_dfe3215b9eaee552149c8f54ed96e2b9
#
_entry.id   dfe3215b9eaee552149c8f54ed96e2b9
#
_cell.length_a   1.000
_cell.length_b   1.000
_cell.length_c   1.000
_cell.angle_alpha   90.00
_cell.angle_beta   90.00
_cell.angle_gamma   90.00
#
_symmetry.space_group_name_H-M   'P 1'
#
loop_
_entity.id
_entity.type
_entity.pdbx_description
1 polymer ?
#
loop_
_entity_poly.entity_id
_entity_poly.type
_entity_poly.pdbx_seq_one_letter_code
_entity_poly.pdbx_strand_id
1 'polypeptide(L)'
;KTYRLYQEMRRLQSRGVELDRMLYFNFEDERLRPYEPSLLADVLDTFYALYPAARTEGAYIFFDEIQEIPEWGAFLRRVVDTEKATVYVTGSSSKMLSSELKSEFRGRSLVRELFPLSFLEYVRYKTGSVPEPDATFSPSDAALLRHHLIGYLERGGFIATLEQTPADAIQLLQEYASRTVAMDVVERYDVKNPRLASLFLTRCMASSGRELSVNKVYNEFKSRQIPVSRNSLSDLLEYYEDAYLLFSVPEFTRSLANNMRSASKVYAVDPAMFGAFSPASALDQGQRLETAVFDALRRRTPAVRTGSVCRLLIKEKSKSHEVDFVAGDALLMR
;
A
#
# COMPACT_ATOMS: atom_id res chain seq x y z
N LYS A 1 3.74 8.86 -5.66
CA LYS A 1 5.12 8.63 -5.22
C LYS A 1 6.02 9.72 -5.76
N THR A 2 6.04 9.97 -7.07
CA THR A 2 6.81 11.03 -7.76
C THR A 2 6.69 12.39 -7.07
N TYR A 3 5.46 12.84 -6.77
CA TYR A 3 5.25 14.12 -6.05
C TYR A 3 5.92 14.16 -4.67
N ARG A 4 6.11 13.01 -4.01
CA ARG A 4 6.83 12.96 -2.73
C ARG A 4 8.31 13.22 -2.92
N LEU A 5 8.91 12.75 -4.02
CA LEU A 5 10.27 13.10 -4.38
C LEU A 5 10.40 14.62 -4.62
N TYR A 6 9.49 15.21 -5.39
CA TYR A 6 9.48 16.66 -5.62
C TYR A 6 9.33 17.49 -4.33
N GLN A 7 8.49 17.03 -3.39
CA GLN A 7 8.39 17.67 -2.08
C GLN A 7 9.70 17.61 -1.30
N GLU A 8 10.42 16.49 -1.37
CA GLU A 8 11.69 16.34 -0.70
C GLU A 8 12.79 17.20 -1.35
N MET A 9 12.82 17.29 -2.69
CA MET A 9 13.70 18.19 -3.40
C MET A 9 13.46 19.66 -3.00
N ARG A 10 12.19 20.10 -2.95
CA ARG A 10 11.84 21.44 -2.47
C ARG A 10 12.26 21.68 -1.03
N ARG A 11 12.12 20.68 -0.16
CA ARG A 11 12.54 20.76 1.24
C ARG A 11 14.06 20.92 1.35
N LEU A 12 14.84 20.21 0.55
CA LEU A 12 16.29 20.35 0.50
C LEU A 12 16.69 21.71 -0.04
N GLN A 13 16.07 22.18 -1.12
CA GLN A 13 16.30 23.51 -1.69
C GLN A 13 16.03 24.63 -0.67
N SER A 14 14.92 24.53 0.09
CA SER A 14 14.61 25.50 1.17
C SER A 14 15.62 25.47 2.33
N ARG A 15 16.47 24.46 2.40
CA ARG A 15 17.59 24.32 3.35
C ARG A 15 18.94 24.74 2.76
N GLY A 16 18.95 25.32 1.56
CA GLY A 16 20.13 25.81 0.92
C GLY A 16 20.89 24.78 0.07
N VAL A 17 20.29 23.63 -0.24
CA VAL A 17 20.94 22.69 -1.17
C VAL A 17 20.69 23.17 -2.59
N GLU A 18 21.75 23.37 -3.34
CA GLU A 18 21.73 23.83 -4.72
C GLU A 18 21.22 22.72 -5.65
N LEU A 19 20.59 23.10 -6.79
CA LEU A 19 20.00 22.16 -7.75
C LEU A 19 21.06 21.31 -8.47
N ASP A 20 22.25 21.82 -8.68
CA ASP A 20 23.38 21.10 -9.26
C ASP A 20 23.90 19.94 -8.40
N ARG A 21 23.43 19.85 -7.16
CA ARG A 21 23.66 18.70 -6.26
C ARG A 21 22.50 17.72 -6.21
N MET A 22 21.44 17.94 -7.01
CA MET A 22 20.26 17.08 -7.04
C MET A 22 20.11 16.41 -8.40
N LEU A 23 20.17 15.10 -8.43
CA LEU A 23 19.83 14.27 -9.61
C LEU A 23 18.41 13.75 -9.45
N TYR A 24 17.52 14.07 -10.38
CA TYR A 24 16.22 13.40 -10.53
C TYR A 24 16.16 12.65 -11.86
N PHE A 25 15.76 11.39 -11.83
CA PHE A 25 15.58 10.60 -13.04
C PHE A 25 14.40 9.63 -12.87
N ASN A 26 13.52 9.58 -13.89
CA ASN A 26 12.39 8.67 -13.95
C ASN A 26 12.68 7.57 -14.96
N PHE A 27 12.62 6.31 -14.51
CA PHE A 27 12.92 5.14 -15.32
C PHE A 27 11.68 4.54 -16.01
N GLU A 28 10.47 5.07 -15.83
CA GLU A 28 9.25 4.63 -16.54
C GLU A 28 9.18 5.17 -17.99
N ASP A 29 10.19 5.86 -18.48
CA ASP A 29 10.21 6.42 -19.83
C ASP A 29 10.45 5.32 -20.88
N GLU A 30 9.48 5.14 -21.78
CA GLU A 30 9.54 4.12 -22.84
C GLU A 30 10.72 4.28 -23.82
N ARG A 31 11.27 5.49 -23.92
CA ARG A 31 12.44 5.79 -24.76
C ARG A 31 13.73 5.16 -24.25
N LEU A 32 13.75 4.73 -23.00
CA LEU A 32 14.87 4.06 -22.36
C LEU A 32 14.92 2.54 -22.67
N ARG A 33 13.90 2.02 -23.34
CA ARG A 33 13.85 0.59 -23.68
C ARG A 33 14.82 0.21 -24.80
N PRO A 34 15.49 -0.97 -24.77
CA PRO A 34 15.41 -1.96 -23.67
C PRO A 34 16.12 -1.46 -22.40
N TYR A 35 15.58 -1.82 -21.24
CA TYR A 35 16.14 -1.42 -19.95
C TYR A 35 17.41 -2.23 -19.64
N GLU A 36 18.56 -1.60 -19.80
CA GLU A 36 19.87 -2.21 -19.53
C GLU A 36 20.36 -1.83 -18.13
N PRO A 37 20.98 -2.75 -17.36
CA PRO A 37 21.55 -2.44 -16.05
C PRO A 37 22.58 -1.32 -16.07
N SER A 38 23.30 -1.13 -17.18
CA SER A 38 24.29 -0.05 -17.37
C SER A 38 23.69 1.35 -17.31
N LEU A 39 22.40 1.49 -17.66
CA LEU A 39 21.71 2.78 -17.67
C LEU A 39 21.81 3.53 -16.35
N LEU A 40 21.76 2.82 -15.21
CA LEU A 40 21.90 3.43 -13.89
C LEU A 40 23.29 4.07 -13.69
N ALA A 41 24.33 3.41 -14.18
CA ALA A 41 25.69 3.94 -14.12
C ALA A 41 25.84 5.13 -15.08
N ASP A 42 25.34 5.01 -16.30
CA ASP A 42 25.40 6.07 -17.32
C ASP A 42 24.73 7.36 -16.86
N VAL A 43 23.55 7.26 -16.21
CA VAL A 43 22.84 8.40 -15.63
C VAL A 43 23.66 9.06 -14.52
N LEU A 44 24.26 8.27 -13.62
CA LEU A 44 25.03 8.78 -12.50
C LEU A 44 26.35 9.41 -12.97
N ASP A 45 27.05 8.76 -13.88
CA ASP A 45 28.32 9.25 -14.42
C ASP A 45 28.11 10.53 -15.25
N THR A 46 27.03 10.61 -16.03
CA THR A 46 26.64 11.82 -16.75
C THR A 46 26.37 12.98 -15.78
N PHE A 47 25.64 12.72 -14.69
CA PHE A 47 25.38 13.73 -13.67
C PHE A 47 26.68 14.27 -13.06
N TYR A 48 27.60 13.40 -12.68
CA TYR A 48 28.88 13.82 -12.10
C TYR A 48 29.84 14.47 -13.12
N ALA A 49 29.69 14.14 -14.40
CA ALA A 49 30.42 14.83 -15.45
C ALA A 49 29.93 16.28 -15.64
N LEU A 50 28.61 16.49 -15.53
CA LEU A 50 28.00 17.83 -15.62
C LEU A 50 28.23 18.66 -14.35
N TYR A 51 28.20 18.00 -13.19
CA TYR A 51 28.29 18.64 -11.86
C TYR A 51 29.37 17.97 -10.98
N PRO A 52 30.66 18.16 -11.27
CA PRO A 52 31.74 17.47 -10.55
C PRO A 52 31.78 17.77 -9.04
N ALA A 53 31.37 18.96 -8.63
CA ALA A 53 31.30 19.35 -7.22
C ALA A 53 30.30 18.46 -6.42
N ALA A 54 29.25 18.01 -7.03
CA ALA A 54 28.26 17.12 -6.39
C ALA A 54 28.89 15.81 -5.89
N ARG A 55 29.93 15.30 -6.56
CA ARG A 55 30.63 14.08 -6.14
C ARG A 55 31.46 14.28 -4.87
N THR A 56 32.09 15.43 -4.73
CA THR A 56 33.01 15.75 -3.61
C THR A 56 32.28 16.33 -2.40
N GLU A 57 31.30 17.20 -2.64
CA GLU A 57 30.51 17.86 -1.59
C GLU A 57 29.33 17.00 -1.09
N GLY A 58 28.84 16.09 -1.93
CA GLY A 58 27.76 15.20 -1.67
C GLY A 58 26.52 15.48 -2.51
N ALA A 59 25.95 14.44 -3.07
CA ALA A 59 24.80 14.47 -3.96
C ALA A 59 23.50 14.01 -3.27
N TYR A 60 22.37 14.47 -3.79
CA TYR A 60 21.03 13.97 -3.49
C TYR A 60 20.45 13.35 -4.77
N ILE A 61 20.26 12.04 -4.75
CA ILE A 61 19.86 11.26 -5.92
C ILE A 61 18.42 10.82 -5.74
N PHE A 62 17.56 11.13 -6.72
CA PHE A 62 16.14 10.79 -6.73
C PHE A 62 15.84 9.93 -7.96
N PHE A 63 15.70 8.64 -7.74
CA PHE A 63 15.35 7.68 -8.76
C PHE A 63 13.88 7.27 -8.63
N ASP A 64 13.10 7.60 -9.65
CA ASP A 64 11.67 7.31 -9.71
C ASP A 64 11.42 6.06 -10.55
N GLU A 65 10.57 5.15 -10.05
CA GLU A 65 10.22 3.85 -10.65
C GLU A 65 11.46 2.99 -11.01
N ILE A 66 12.44 2.96 -10.09
CA ILE A 66 13.75 2.31 -10.31
C ILE A 66 13.63 0.79 -10.58
N GLN A 67 12.54 0.15 -10.15
CA GLN A 67 12.33 -1.28 -10.36
C GLN A 67 12.17 -1.68 -11.84
N GLU A 68 12.06 -0.73 -12.73
CA GLU A 68 12.07 -1.00 -14.19
C GLU A 68 13.44 -1.47 -14.68
N ILE A 69 14.51 -1.08 -13.97
CA ILE A 69 15.88 -1.44 -14.36
C ILE A 69 16.30 -2.74 -13.65
N PRO A 70 16.77 -3.77 -14.38
CA PRO A 70 17.32 -4.96 -13.77
C PRO A 70 18.50 -4.65 -12.84
N GLU A 71 18.72 -5.47 -11.81
CA GLU A 71 19.86 -5.40 -10.89
C GLU A 71 20.04 -4.05 -10.15
N TRP A 72 19.01 -3.20 -10.12
CA TRP A 72 19.05 -1.89 -9.46
C TRP A 72 19.49 -1.94 -7.98
N GLY A 73 19.16 -3.03 -7.28
CA GLY A 73 19.51 -3.20 -5.87
C GLY A 73 21.03 -3.26 -5.67
N ALA A 74 21.72 -4.07 -6.47
CA ALA A 74 23.19 -4.18 -6.43
C ALA A 74 23.87 -2.84 -6.78
N PHE A 75 23.33 -2.13 -7.78
CA PHE A 75 23.81 -0.79 -8.13
C PHE A 75 23.67 0.19 -6.96
N LEU A 76 22.48 0.30 -6.36
CA LEU A 76 22.25 1.22 -5.25
C LEU A 76 23.12 0.90 -4.03
N ARG A 77 23.32 -0.40 -3.74
CA ARG A 77 24.24 -0.81 -2.68
C ARG A 77 25.64 -0.27 -2.93
N ARG A 78 26.15 -0.44 -4.15
CA ARG A 78 27.46 0.12 -4.54
C ARG A 78 27.48 1.63 -4.34
N VAL A 79 26.49 2.36 -4.83
CA VAL A 79 26.40 3.84 -4.68
C VAL A 79 26.42 4.26 -3.22
N VAL A 80 25.61 3.61 -2.37
CA VAL A 80 25.57 3.92 -0.92
C VAL A 80 26.90 3.62 -0.22
N ASP A 81 27.65 2.64 -0.70
CA ASP A 81 28.93 2.24 -0.11
C ASP A 81 30.12 3.09 -0.60
N THR A 82 30.07 3.61 -1.83
CA THR A 82 31.23 4.25 -2.48
C THR A 82 31.07 5.73 -2.76
N GLU A 83 29.84 6.25 -2.87
CA GLU A 83 29.60 7.63 -3.21
C GLU A 83 29.15 8.45 -1.98
N LYS A 84 29.54 9.72 -1.94
CA LYS A 84 29.02 10.65 -0.94
C LYS A 84 27.62 11.13 -1.36
N ALA A 85 26.62 10.26 -1.21
CA ALA A 85 25.28 10.54 -1.70
C ALA A 85 24.18 10.10 -0.73
N THR A 86 23.09 10.86 -0.72
CA THR A 86 21.82 10.45 -0.12
C THR A 86 20.87 10.07 -1.24
N VAL A 87 20.40 8.82 -1.23
CA VAL A 87 19.59 8.26 -2.31
C VAL A 87 18.14 8.11 -1.87
N TYR A 88 17.23 8.65 -2.66
CA TYR A 88 15.78 8.49 -2.54
C TYR A 88 15.28 7.70 -3.74
N VAL A 89 14.56 6.63 -3.49
CA VAL A 89 13.99 5.81 -4.56
C VAL A 89 12.50 5.64 -4.37
N THR A 90 11.78 5.56 -5.48
CA THR A 90 10.41 5.09 -5.51
C THR A 90 10.28 3.88 -6.41
N GLY A 91 9.23 3.12 -6.19
CA GLY A 91 8.88 2.00 -7.04
C GLY A 91 7.56 1.37 -6.64
N SER A 92 7.05 0.44 -7.46
CA SER A 92 5.87 -0.33 -7.10
C SER A 92 6.16 -1.12 -5.82
N SER A 93 5.19 -1.13 -4.90
CA SER A 93 5.35 -1.63 -3.52
C SER A 93 5.91 -3.06 -3.46
N SER A 94 5.42 -3.90 -4.32
CA SER A 94 5.74 -5.31 -4.34
C SER A 94 7.19 -5.63 -4.69
N LYS A 95 7.79 -4.88 -5.63
CA LYS A 95 9.22 -5.05 -5.99
C LYS A 95 10.16 -4.44 -4.95
N MET A 96 9.72 -3.37 -4.25
CA MET A 96 10.53 -2.62 -3.28
C MET A 96 10.56 -3.22 -1.87
N LEU A 97 9.62 -4.12 -1.55
CA LEU A 97 9.51 -4.73 -0.22
C LEU A 97 10.03 -6.16 -0.17
N SER A 98 10.59 -6.69 -1.26
CA SER A 98 11.14 -8.04 -1.28
C SER A 98 12.12 -8.25 -0.12
N SER A 99 12.09 -9.43 0.48
CA SER A 99 13.01 -9.83 1.55
C SER A 99 14.47 -9.71 1.12
N GLU A 100 14.73 -9.85 -0.17
CA GLU A 100 16.02 -9.68 -0.82
C GLU A 100 16.57 -8.26 -0.63
N LEU A 101 15.74 -7.22 -0.89
CA LEU A 101 16.16 -5.83 -0.70
C LEU A 101 16.44 -5.48 0.75
N LYS A 102 15.59 -5.99 1.68
CA LYS A 102 15.84 -5.79 3.11
C LYS A 102 17.17 -6.40 3.55
N SER A 103 17.53 -7.56 2.98
CA SER A 103 18.80 -8.22 3.23
C SER A 103 19.97 -7.50 2.56
N GLU A 104 19.77 -6.97 1.37
CA GLU A 104 20.80 -6.31 0.58
C GLU A 104 21.28 -4.99 1.19
N PHE A 105 20.36 -4.17 1.67
CA PHE A 105 20.71 -2.90 2.32
C PHE A 105 21.10 -3.00 3.81
N ARG A 106 20.93 -4.16 4.45
CA ARG A 106 21.43 -4.46 5.81
C ARG A 106 21.19 -3.34 6.84
N GLY A 107 20.00 -2.77 6.87
CA GLY A 107 19.63 -1.71 7.80
C GLY A 107 20.10 -0.29 7.42
N ARG A 108 20.62 -0.08 6.22
CA ARG A 108 21.02 1.24 5.70
C ARG A 108 19.91 1.96 4.92
N SER A 109 18.70 1.40 4.90
CA SER A 109 17.55 1.99 4.22
C SER A 109 16.39 2.23 5.17
N LEU A 110 15.64 3.31 4.93
CA LEU A 110 14.39 3.62 5.60
C LEU A 110 13.24 3.49 4.62
N VAL A 111 12.40 2.50 4.82
CA VAL A 111 11.20 2.31 4.01
C VAL A 111 10.08 3.22 4.52
N ARG A 112 9.39 3.88 3.59
CA ARG A 112 8.19 4.68 3.84
C ARG A 112 7.08 4.21 2.93
N GLU A 113 6.01 3.70 3.49
CA GLU A 113 4.80 3.33 2.75
C GLU A 113 3.96 4.57 2.50
N LEU A 114 3.44 4.68 1.27
CA LEU A 114 2.48 5.72 0.89
C LEU A 114 1.13 5.08 0.63
N PHE A 115 0.17 5.48 1.43
CA PHE A 115 -1.24 5.07 1.30
C PHE A 115 -2.06 6.15 0.59
N PRO A 116 -3.29 5.85 0.14
CA PRO A 116 -4.28 6.88 -0.18
C PRO A 116 -4.44 7.87 0.99
N LEU A 117 -5.07 9.01 0.85
CA LEU A 117 -5.25 9.95 1.96
C LEU A 117 -5.92 9.28 3.16
N SER A 118 -5.43 9.56 4.36
CA SER A 118 -6.15 9.24 5.60
C SER A 118 -7.36 10.14 5.75
N PHE A 119 -8.29 9.80 6.67
CA PHE A 119 -9.43 10.66 6.94
C PHE A 119 -9.04 12.11 7.30
N LEU A 120 -8.02 12.31 8.12
CA LEU A 120 -7.56 13.66 8.48
C LEU A 120 -6.93 14.40 7.28
N GLU A 121 -6.19 13.69 6.42
CA GLU A 121 -5.65 14.28 5.18
C GLU A 121 -6.78 14.62 4.20
N TYR A 122 -7.83 13.80 4.11
CA TYR A 122 -9.03 14.09 3.34
C TYR A 122 -9.76 15.32 3.87
N VAL A 123 -9.96 15.44 5.20
CA VAL A 123 -10.54 16.63 5.80
C VAL A 123 -9.72 17.87 5.48
N ARG A 124 -8.40 17.79 5.64
CA ARG A 124 -7.48 18.89 5.28
C ARG A 124 -7.60 19.29 3.82
N TYR A 125 -7.71 18.31 2.93
CA TYR A 125 -7.89 18.54 1.51
C TYR A 125 -9.20 19.31 1.21
N LYS A 126 -10.30 18.95 1.90
CA LYS A 126 -11.62 19.56 1.69
C LYS A 126 -11.80 20.92 2.37
N THR A 127 -11.13 21.16 3.50
CA THR A 127 -11.37 22.34 4.36
C THR A 127 -10.18 23.28 4.48
N GLY A 128 -8.99 22.83 4.04
CA GLY A 128 -7.71 23.55 4.25
C GLY A 128 -7.11 23.40 5.65
N SER A 129 -7.84 22.87 6.62
CA SER A 129 -7.40 22.69 8.01
C SER A 129 -7.86 21.35 8.60
N VAL A 130 -7.28 20.97 9.72
CA VAL A 130 -7.75 19.84 10.53
C VAL A 130 -7.79 20.28 11.99
N PRO A 131 -8.75 19.78 12.78
CA PRO A 131 -8.74 19.98 14.23
C PRO A 131 -7.50 19.33 14.84
N GLU A 132 -6.96 19.96 15.90
CA GLU A 132 -5.87 19.37 16.67
C GLU A 132 -6.32 18.04 17.30
N PRO A 133 -5.44 17.01 17.36
CA PRO A 133 -5.80 15.67 17.84
C PRO A 133 -6.38 15.63 19.25
N ASP A 134 -5.96 16.54 20.12
CA ASP A 134 -6.36 16.63 21.53
C ASP A 134 -7.43 17.71 21.79
N ALA A 135 -7.98 18.32 20.74
CA ALA A 135 -8.98 19.35 20.87
C ALA A 135 -10.33 18.75 21.32
N THR A 136 -10.98 19.43 22.25
CA THR A 136 -12.39 19.19 22.55
C THR A 136 -13.22 19.74 21.39
N PHE A 137 -13.83 18.87 20.61
CA PHE A 137 -14.64 19.28 19.47
C PHE A 137 -15.92 19.98 19.92
N SER A 138 -16.22 21.15 19.37
CA SER A 138 -17.52 21.75 19.50
C SER A 138 -18.59 20.89 18.80
N PRO A 139 -19.87 21.02 19.12
CA PRO A 139 -20.94 20.32 18.40
C PRO A 139 -20.93 20.59 16.89
N SER A 140 -20.53 21.79 16.47
CA SER A 140 -20.37 22.15 15.05
C SER A 140 -19.20 21.43 14.39
N ASP A 141 -18.04 21.33 15.06
CA ASP A 141 -16.88 20.59 14.56
C ASP A 141 -17.19 19.10 14.44
N ALA A 142 -17.87 18.54 15.44
CA ALA A 142 -18.30 17.15 15.40
C ALA A 142 -19.28 16.88 14.25
N ALA A 143 -20.20 17.79 13.96
CA ALA A 143 -21.12 17.66 12.83
C ALA A 143 -20.39 17.76 11.49
N LEU A 144 -19.43 18.69 11.36
CA LEU A 144 -18.59 18.84 10.17
C LEU A 144 -17.75 17.59 9.92
N LEU A 145 -17.08 17.07 10.96
CA LEU A 145 -16.28 15.85 10.85
C LEU A 145 -17.13 14.64 10.47
N ARG A 146 -18.35 14.50 11.02
CA ARG A 146 -19.28 13.42 10.62
C ARG A 146 -19.67 13.52 9.14
N HIS A 147 -19.98 14.74 8.66
CA HIS A 147 -20.27 14.96 7.25
C HIS A 147 -19.11 14.52 6.36
N HIS A 148 -17.89 14.94 6.68
CA HIS A 148 -16.70 14.55 5.95
C HIS A 148 -16.37 13.05 6.06
N LEU A 149 -16.68 12.42 7.22
CA LEU A 149 -16.50 10.99 7.38
C LEU A 149 -17.38 10.19 6.41
N ILE A 150 -18.64 10.55 6.28
CA ILE A 150 -19.55 9.92 5.31
C ILE A 150 -18.96 10.04 3.89
N GLY A 151 -18.54 11.25 3.50
CA GLY A 151 -17.91 11.48 2.21
C GLY A 151 -16.62 10.66 2.01
N TYR A 152 -15.79 10.54 3.05
CA TYR A 152 -14.58 9.73 3.02
C TYR A 152 -14.86 8.23 2.88
N LEU A 153 -15.86 7.71 3.61
CA LEU A 153 -16.25 6.30 3.51
C LEU A 153 -16.78 5.92 2.11
N GLU A 154 -17.39 6.88 1.41
CA GLU A 154 -17.90 6.68 0.06
C GLU A 154 -16.85 6.87 -1.02
N ARG A 155 -16.02 7.90 -0.90
CA ARG A 155 -15.07 8.35 -1.93
C ARG A 155 -13.64 7.84 -1.73
N GLY A 156 -13.30 7.46 -0.50
CA GLY A 156 -11.95 7.04 -0.13
C GLY A 156 -10.93 8.16 -0.12
N GLY A 157 -9.66 7.77 -0.11
CA GLY A 157 -8.51 8.66 -0.06
C GLY A 157 -7.70 8.72 -1.36
N PHE A 158 -8.11 8.07 -2.45
CA PHE A 158 -7.43 8.21 -3.73
C PHE A 158 -7.65 9.61 -4.30
N ILE A 159 -6.58 10.40 -4.43
CA ILE A 159 -6.67 11.81 -4.85
C ILE A 159 -7.34 11.93 -6.22
N ALA A 160 -7.06 11.02 -7.15
CA ALA A 160 -7.63 11.03 -8.49
C ALA A 160 -9.17 10.89 -8.53
N THR A 161 -9.78 10.35 -7.47
CA THR A 161 -11.23 10.13 -7.39
C THR A 161 -11.98 11.27 -6.71
N LEU A 162 -11.28 12.15 -5.97
CA LEU A 162 -11.93 13.12 -5.06
C LEU A 162 -12.75 14.19 -5.78
N GLU A 163 -12.36 14.57 -6.98
CA GLU A 163 -13.05 15.61 -7.80
C GLU A 163 -13.91 14.99 -8.92
N GLN A 164 -14.01 13.67 -8.98
CA GLN A 164 -14.78 12.98 -10.02
C GLN A 164 -16.24 12.80 -9.62
N THR A 165 -17.09 12.51 -10.61
CA THR A 165 -18.45 12.04 -10.33
C THR A 165 -18.41 10.68 -9.61
N PRO A 166 -19.45 10.27 -8.89
CA PRO A 166 -19.48 8.95 -8.24
C PRO A 166 -19.24 7.79 -9.21
N ALA A 167 -19.78 7.87 -10.43
CA ALA A 167 -19.61 6.84 -11.47
C ALA A 167 -18.17 6.77 -11.96
N ASP A 168 -17.57 7.93 -12.28
CA ASP A 168 -16.18 8.00 -12.76
C ASP A 168 -15.19 7.57 -11.67
N ALA A 169 -15.45 7.92 -10.41
CA ALA A 169 -14.63 7.47 -9.27
C ALA A 169 -14.63 5.95 -9.14
N ILE A 170 -15.79 5.31 -9.27
CA ILE A 170 -15.91 3.83 -9.25
C ILE A 170 -15.11 3.24 -10.42
N GLN A 171 -15.27 3.76 -11.63
CA GLN A 171 -14.55 3.29 -12.81
C GLN A 171 -13.04 3.41 -12.61
N LEU A 172 -12.54 4.55 -12.12
CA LEU A 172 -11.11 4.76 -11.87
C LEU A 172 -10.55 3.77 -10.85
N LEU A 173 -11.30 3.47 -9.78
CA LEU A 173 -10.87 2.49 -8.78
C LEU A 173 -10.82 1.07 -9.36
N GLN A 174 -11.80 0.71 -10.20
CA GLN A 174 -11.81 -0.57 -10.91
C GLN A 174 -10.65 -0.70 -11.90
N GLU A 175 -10.36 0.36 -12.66
CA GLU A 175 -9.22 0.42 -13.58
C GLU A 175 -7.89 0.34 -12.84
N TYR A 176 -7.75 1.08 -11.73
CA TYR A 176 -6.56 0.99 -10.87
C TYR A 176 -6.32 -0.44 -10.38
N ALA A 177 -7.35 -1.09 -9.83
CA ALA A 177 -7.23 -2.46 -9.35
C ALA A 177 -6.93 -3.44 -10.48
N SER A 178 -7.59 -3.29 -11.64
CA SER A 178 -7.37 -4.14 -12.80
C SER A 178 -5.94 -4.01 -13.35
N ARG A 179 -5.43 -2.78 -13.44
CA ARG A 179 -4.04 -2.53 -13.86
C ARG A 179 -3.04 -3.12 -12.86
N THR A 180 -3.27 -2.93 -11.57
CA THR A 180 -2.42 -3.50 -10.52
C THR A 180 -2.41 -5.04 -10.59
N VAL A 181 -3.57 -5.68 -10.80
CA VAL A 181 -3.62 -7.13 -11.00
C VAL A 181 -2.83 -7.56 -12.23
N ALA A 182 -2.96 -6.84 -13.35
CA ALA A 182 -2.25 -7.20 -14.57
C ALA A 182 -0.73 -7.09 -14.40
N MET A 183 -0.23 -5.97 -13.89
CA MET A 183 1.20 -5.64 -13.84
C MET A 183 1.90 -6.21 -12.61
N ASP A 184 1.31 -6.01 -11.42
CA ASP A 184 1.97 -6.35 -10.15
C ASP A 184 1.65 -7.76 -9.66
N VAL A 185 0.62 -8.42 -10.23
CA VAL A 185 0.26 -9.79 -9.85
C VAL A 185 0.49 -10.75 -11.00
N VAL A 186 -0.21 -10.58 -12.13
CA VAL A 186 -0.20 -11.55 -13.22
C VAL A 186 1.16 -11.60 -13.90
N GLU A 187 1.68 -10.47 -14.35
CA GLU A 187 2.96 -10.38 -15.04
C GLU A 187 4.12 -10.74 -14.10
N ARG A 188 4.10 -10.18 -12.91
CA ARG A 188 5.20 -10.37 -11.94
C ARG A 188 5.38 -11.81 -11.46
N TYR A 189 4.28 -12.50 -11.14
CA TYR A 189 4.30 -13.87 -10.58
C TYR A 189 4.01 -14.95 -11.63
N ASP A 190 3.99 -14.57 -12.92
CA ASP A 190 3.67 -15.46 -14.05
C ASP A 190 2.36 -16.24 -13.81
N VAL A 191 1.31 -15.55 -13.36
CA VAL A 191 0.02 -16.18 -13.04
C VAL A 191 -0.63 -16.71 -14.31
N LYS A 192 -0.77 -18.04 -14.41
CA LYS A 192 -1.26 -18.71 -15.62
C LYS A 192 -2.74 -18.46 -15.94
N ASN A 193 -3.53 -18.04 -14.99
CA ASN A 193 -4.95 -17.75 -15.17
C ASN A 193 -5.32 -16.32 -14.72
N PRO A 194 -5.12 -15.29 -15.57
CA PRO A 194 -5.44 -13.89 -15.26
C PRO A 194 -6.92 -13.68 -14.93
N ARG A 195 -7.83 -14.46 -15.56
CA ARG A 195 -9.27 -14.38 -15.31
C ARG A 195 -9.60 -14.83 -13.87
N LEU A 196 -8.97 -15.89 -13.40
CA LEU A 196 -9.12 -16.34 -12.01
C LEU A 196 -8.65 -15.26 -11.03
N ALA A 197 -7.50 -14.62 -11.30
CA ALA A 197 -6.98 -13.53 -10.48
C ALA A 197 -8.00 -12.38 -10.39
N SER A 198 -8.55 -11.91 -11.50
CA SER A 198 -9.55 -10.83 -11.48
C SER A 198 -10.83 -11.22 -10.74
N LEU A 199 -11.35 -12.43 -10.95
CA LEU A 199 -12.55 -12.92 -10.26
C LEU A 199 -12.33 -13.07 -8.76
N PHE A 200 -11.17 -13.58 -8.35
CA PHE A 200 -10.85 -13.75 -6.93
C PHE A 200 -10.61 -12.42 -6.25
N LEU A 201 -9.96 -11.44 -6.90
CA LEU A 201 -9.86 -10.09 -6.37
C LEU A 201 -11.24 -9.48 -6.10
N THR A 202 -12.16 -9.55 -7.08
CA THR A 202 -13.53 -9.05 -6.92
C THR A 202 -14.20 -9.69 -5.69
N ARG A 203 -14.01 -11.00 -5.51
CA ARG A 203 -14.54 -11.71 -4.35
C ARG A 203 -13.90 -11.28 -3.03
N CYS A 204 -12.61 -11.02 -3.02
CA CYS A 204 -11.88 -10.49 -1.86
C CYS A 204 -12.34 -9.08 -1.51
N MET A 205 -12.42 -8.18 -2.49
CA MET A 205 -12.88 -6.80 -2.28
C MET A 205 -14.30 -6.73 -1.71
N ALA A 206 -15.22 -7.55 -2.25
CA ALA A 206 -16.59 -7.68 -1.73
C ALA A 206 -16.65 -8.29 -0.30
N SER A 207 -15.54 -8.81 0.19
CA SER A 207 -15.40 -9.36 1.56
C SER A 207 -14.67 -8.42 2.51
N SER A 208 -14.35 -7.18 2.10
CA SER A 208 -13.66 -6.24 2.98
C SER A 208 -14.43 -6.05 4.30
N GLY A 209 -13.73 -6.12 5.42
CA GLY A 209 -14.34 -6.13 6.76
C GLY A 209 -14.97 -7.48 7.17
N ARG A 210 -14.76 -8.55 6.40
CA ARG A 210 -15.32 -9.89 6.70
C ARG A 210 -14.25 -10.98 6.63
N GLU A 211 -14.55 -12.11 7.27
CA GLU A 211 -13.74 -13.31 7.13
C GLU A 211 -13.73 -13.82 5.68
N LEU A 212 -12.54 -14.02 5.15
CA LEU A 212 -12.31 -14.66 3.87
C LEU A 212 -11.81 -16.10 4.09
N SER A 213 -12.67 -17.07 3.81
CA SER A 213 -12.27 -18.48 3.84
C SER A 213 -11.91 -18.95 2.43
N VAL A 214 -10.62 -19.18 2.18
CA VAL A 214 -10.12 -19.74 0.91
C VAL A 214 -10.87 -21.05 0.55
N ASN A 215 -11.16 -21.90 1.54
CA ASN A 215 -11.91 -23.13 1.30
C ASN A 215 -13.35 -22.88 0.83
N LYS A 216 -14.05 -21.87 1.38
CA LYS A 216 -15.41 -21.52 0.92
C LYS A 216 -15.36 -20.98 -0.51
N VAL A 217 -14.41 -20.10 -0.82
CA VAL A 217 -14.24 -19.55 -2.18
C VAL A 217 -13.85 -20.65 -3.18
N TYR A 218 -12.95 -21.56 -2.79
CA TYR A 218 -12.61 -22.71 -3.62
C TYR A 218 -13.86 -23.54 -3.98
N ASN A 219 -14.70 -23.88 -2.98
CA ASN A 219 -15.91 -24.64 -3.22
C ASN A 219 -16.94 -23.86 -4.07
N GLU A 220 -17.06 -22.55 -3.87
CA GLU A 220 -17.88 -21.65 -4.69
C GLU A 220 -17.44 -21.68 -6.16
N PHE A 221 -16.14 -21.49 -6.43
CA PHE A 221 -15.62 -21.50 -7.80
C PHE A 221 -15.72 -22.88 -8.45
N LYS A 222 -15.44 -23.93 -7.70
CA LYS A 222 -15.61 -25.31 -8.18
C LYS A 222 -17.04 -25.62 -8.57
N SER A 223 -18.05 -25.19 -7.78
CA SER A 223 -19.47 -25.37 -8.11
C SER A 223 -19.89 -24.64 -9.38
N ARG A 224 -19.18 -23.56 -9.74
CA ARG A 224 -19.36 -22.80 -10.98
C ARG A 224 -18.47 -23.31 -12.13
N GLN A 225 -17.84 -24.47 -11.97
CA GLN A 225 -16.92 -25.08 -12.95
C GLN A 225 -15.72 -24.18 -13.35
N ILE A 226 -15.31 -23.30 -12.44
CA ILE A 226 -14.10 -22.47 -12.65
C ILE A 226 -12.89 -23.31 -12.24
N PRO A 227 -11.90 -23.52 -13.15
CA PRO A 227 -10.68 -24.24 -12.82
C PRO A 227 -9.88 -23.51 -11.75
N VAL A 228 -9.71 -24.13 -10.58
CA VAL A 228 -9.08 -23.49 -9.43
C VAL A 228 -8.47 -24.53 -8.49
N SER A 229 -7.36 -24.21 -7.84
CA SER A 229 -6.80 -24.94 -6.70
C SER A 229 -6.82 -24.08 -5.44
N ARG A 230 -6.76 -24.72 -4.26
CA ARG A 230 -6.65 -23.98 -2.99
C ARG A 230 -5.33 -23.22 -2.89
N ASN A 231 -4.24 -23.82 -3.37
CA ASN A 231 -2.93 -23.20 -3.36
C ASN A 231 -2.94 -21.94 -4.23
N SER A 232 -3.50 -22.02 -5.46
CA SER A 232 -3.59 -20.82 -6.33
C SER A 232 -4.36 -19.66 -5.68
N LEU A 233 -5.43 -19.94 -4.89
CA LEU A 233 -6.15 -18.88 -4.18
C LEU A 233 -5.33 -18.31 -3.00
N SER A 234 -4.59 -19.16 -2.30
CA SER A 234 -3.71 -18.71 -1.21
C SER A 234 -2.57 -17.85 -1.74
N ASP A 235 -1.92 -18.30 -2.82
CA ASP A 235 -0.85 -17.56 -3.49
C ASP A 235 -1.36 -16.20 -4.01
N LEU A 236 -2.53 -16.18 -4.66
CA LEU A 236 -3.15 -14.94 -5.14
C LEU A 236 -3.48 -13.98 -4.00
N LEU A 237 -3.91 -14.48 -2.83
CA LEU A 237 -4.17 -13.61 -1.69
C LEU A 237 -2.90 -12.92 -1.21
N GLU A 238 -1.79 -13.65 -1.12
CA GLU A 238 -0.47 -13.12 -0.79
C GLU A 238 0.00 -12.08 -1.84
N TYR A 239 -0.20 -12.37 -3.13
CA TYR A 239 0.16 -11.44 -4.21
C TYR A 239 -0.66 -10.15 -4.17
N TYR A 240 -1.94 -10.20 -3.75
CA TYR A 240 -2.75 -8.99 -3.58
C TYR A 240 -2.30 -8.15 -2.39
N GLU A 241 -1.83 -8.78 -1.32
CA GLU A 241 -1.22 -8.07 -0.18
C GLU A 241 0.08 -7.38 -0.59
N ASP A 242 0.94 -8.08 -1.32
CA ASP A 242 2.18 -7.54 -1.86
C ASP A 242 1.91 -6.37 -2.82
N ALA A 243 0.86 -6.45 -3.62
CA ALA A 243 0.43 -5.39 -4.55
C ALA A 243 -0.33 -4.26 -3.86
N TYR A 244 -0.51 -4.29 -2.53
CA TYR A 244 -1.27 -3.29 -1.75
C TYR A 244 -2.71 -3.09 -2.24
N LEU A 245 -3.34 -4.15 -2.70
CA LEU A 245 -4.76 -4.13 -3.05
C LEU A 245 -5.63 -4.36 -1.82
N LEU A 246 -5.18 -5.24 -0.93
CA LEU A 246 -5.86 -5.58 0.32
C LEU A 246 -4.84 -6.07 1.36
N PHE A 247 -5.31 -6.28 2.59
CA PHE A 247 -4.51 -6.80 3.70
C PHE A 247 -5.32 -7.82 4.49
N SER A 248 -4.66 -8.88 4.94
CA SER A 248 -5.24 -9.87 5.85
C SER A 248 -4.95 -9.52 7.31
N VAL A 249 -5.98 -9.63 8.14
CA VAL A 249 -5.90 -9.46 9.59
C VAL A 249 -6.14 -10.79 10.25
N PRO A 250 -5.09 -11.42 10.81
CA PRO A 250 -5.20 -12.73 11.46
C PRO A 250 -5.92 -12.62 12.81
N GLU A 251 -6.41 -13.76 13.30
CA GLU A 251 -6.90 -13.88 14.67
C GLU A 251 -5.73 -13.84 15.66
N PHE A 252 -5.84 -13.03 16.72
CA PHE A 252 -4.88 -13.04 17.80
C PHE A 252 -4.96 -14.37 18.55
N THR A 253 -3.90 -15.15 18.48
CA THR A 253 -3.79 -16.43 19.19
C THR A 253 -2.37 -16.64 19.68
N ARG A 254 -2.25 -17.26 20.85
CA ARG A 254 -0.94 -17.65 21.41
C ARG A 254 -0.34 -18.87 20.70
N SER A 255 -1.12 -19.56 19.87
CA SER A 255 -0.71 -20.78 19.16
C SER A 255 -0.49 -20.48 17.68
N LEU A 256 0.74 -20.61 17.21
CA LEU A 256 1.09 -20.50 15.78
C LEU A 256 0.27 -21.44 14.89
N ALA A 257 -0.01 -22.67 15.36
CA ALA A 257 -0.79 -23.65 14.62
C ALA A 257 -2.27 -23.22 14.42
N ASN A 258 -2.84 -22.50 15.37
CA ASN A 258 -4.20 -21.97 15.25
C ASN A 258 -4.25 -20.75 14.32
N ASN A 259 -3.20 -19.94 14.34
CA ASN A 259 -3.07 -18.77 13.44
C ASN A 259 -3.11 -19.19 11.96
N MET A 260 -2.47 -20.31 11.62
CA MET A 260 -2.45 -20.84 10.23
C MET A 260 -3.79 -21.47 9.79
N ARG A 261 -4.70 -21.77 10.71
CA ARG A 261 -5.98 -22.46 10.41
C ARG A 261 -7.18 -21.54 10.45
N SER A 262 -7.10 -20.40 11.13
CA SER A 262 -8.21 -19.45 11.23
C SER A 262 -8.36 -18.66 9.93
N ALA A 263 -9.61 -18.43 9.51
CA ALA A 263 -9.87 -17.53 8.39
C ALA A 263 -9.52 -16.10 8.82
N SER A 264 -8.69 -15.41 8.05
CA SER A 264 -8.38 -14.00 8.28
C SER A 264 -9.53 -13.10 7.83
N LYS A 265 -9.73 -11.97 8.51
CA LYS A 265 -10.50 -10.87 7.90
C LYS A 265 -9.64 -10.21 6.83
N VAL A 266 -10.25 -9.73 5.77
CA VAL A 266 -9.58 -8.99 4.72
C VAL A 266 -10.09 -7.55 4.68
N TYR A 267 -9.19 -6.61 4.41
CA TYR A 267 -9.52 -5.19 4.29
C TYR A 267 -8.90 -4.65 3.01
N ALA A 268 -9.70 -3.98 2.19
CA ALA A 268 -9.18 -3.25 1.03
C ALA A 268 -8.25 -2.12 1.49
N VAL A 269 -7.33 -1.69 0.63
CA VAL A 269 -6.40 -0.58 0.91
C VAL A 269 -7.08 0.77 1.11
N ASP A 270 -8.37 0.85 0.78
CA ASP A 270 -9.16 2.08 0.85
C ASP A 270 -10.65 1.74 0.98
N PRO A 271 -11.44 2.45 1.82
CA PRO A 271 -12.85 2.14 2.03
C PRO A 271 -13.72 2.25 0.76
N ALA A 272 -13.34 3.10 -0.21
CA ALA A 272 -14.09 3.22 -1.46
C ALA A 272 -13.90 2.02 -2.40
N MET A 273 -12.78 1.30 -2.29
CA MET A 273 -12.54 0.08 -3.07
C MET A 273 -13.63 -0.97 -2.83
N PHE A 274 -14.11 -1.11 -1.59
CA PHE A 274 -15.23 -2.00 -1.29
C PHE A 274 -16.47 -1.65 -2.14
N GLY A 275 -16.84 -0.35 -2.19
CA GLY A 275 -17.99 0.11 -2.98
C GLY A 275 -17.81 -0.05 -4.49
N ALA A 276 -16.58 0.00 -4.99
CA ALA A 276 -16.29 -0.16 -6.41
C ALA A 276 -16.50 -1.62 -6.89
N PHE A 277 -16.40 -2.61 -6.00
CA PHE A 277 -16.50 -4.04 -6.34
C PHE A 277 -17.72 -4.75 -5.76
N SER A 278 -18.52 -4.07 -4.96
CA SER A 278 -19.74 -4.63 -4.36
C SER A 278 -20.94 -3.73 -4.67
N PRO A 279 -22.11 -4.29 -4.97
CA PRO A 279 -23.34 -3.50 -5.11
C PRO A 279 -23.58 -2.72 -3.81
N ALA A 280 -23.76 -1.40 -3.93
CA ALA A 280 -23.95 -0.54 -2.77
C ALA A 280 -25.23 -0.91 -2.03
N SER A 281 -25.11 -1.20 -0.73
CA SER A 281 -26.25 -1.31 0.18
C SER A 281 -26.02 -0.42 1.40
N ALA A 282 -27.09 0.05 2.02
CA ALA A 282 -27.02 0.84 3.27
C ALA A 282 -26.33 0.07 4.42
N LEU A 283 -26.32 -1.27 4.35
CA LEU A 283 -25.68 -2.17 5.33
C LEU A 283 -24.13 -2.13 5.25
N ASP A 284 -23.57 -1.55 4.18
CA ASP A 284 -22.14 -1.58 3.91
C ASP A 284 -21.34 -0.48 4.63
N GLN A 285 -22.03 0.49 5.28
CA GLN A 285 -21.35 1.59 5.98
C GLN A 285 -20.48 1.11 7.15
N GLY A 286 -20.93 0.08 7.87
CA GLY A 286 -20.15 -0.55 8.93
C GLY A 286 -18.83 -1.12 8.43
N GLN A 287 -18.86 -1.83 7.30
CA GLN A 287 -17.67 -2.43 6.70
C GLN A 287 -16.71 -1.37 6.14
N ARG A 288 -17.23 -0.28 5.56
CA ARG A 288 -16.41 0.86 5.12
C ARG A 288 -15.75 1.55 6.30
N LEU A 289 -16.48 1.75 7.41
CA LEU A 289 -15.94 2.32 8.64
C LEU A 289 -14.87 1.40 9.23
N GLU A 290 -15.12 0.11 9.31
CA GLU A 290 -14.15 -0.87 9.79
C GLU A 290 -12.89 -0.88 8.92
N THR A 291 -13.02 -0.81 7.60
CA THR A 291 -11.88 -0.66 6.67
C THR A 291 -11.11 0.64 6.92
N ALA A 292 -11.79 1.76 7.09
CA ALA A 292 -11.14 3.05 7.39
C ALA A 292 -10.40 3.05 8.74
N VAL A 293 -10.95 2.36 9.75
CA VAL A 293 -10.28 2.18 11.05
C VAL A 293 -9.05 1.30 10.90
N PHE A 294 -9.14 0.19 10.16
CA PHE A 294 -8.00 -0.66 9.84
C PHE A 294 -6.89 0.15 9.17
N ASP A 295 -7.21 0.92 8.13
CA ASP A 295 -6.24 1.75 7.41
C ASP A 295 -5.56 2.77 8.34
N ALA A 296 -6.31 3.37 9.26
CA ALA A 296 -5.76 4.29 10.25
C ALA A 296 -4.80 3.60 11.24
N LEU A 297 -5.11 2.38 11.66
CA LEU A 297 -4.25 1.56 12.52
C LEU A 297 -3.00 1.10 11.77
N ARG A 298 -3.17 0.63 10.52
CA ARG A 298 -2.07 0.16 9.67
C ARG A 298 -1.02 1.24 9.40
N ARG A 299 -1.43 2.49 9.24
CA ARG A 299 -0.50 3.64 9.06
C ARG A 299 0.35 3.95 10.29
N ARG A 300 -0.15 3.63 11.49
CA ARG A 300 0.56 3.87 12.77
C ARG A 300 1.53 2.75 13.11
N THR A 301 1.35 1.58 12.50
CA THR A 301 2.18 0.41 12.74
C THR A 301 3.27 0.30 11.69
N PRO A 302 4.55 0.16 12.07
CA PRO A 302 5.63 0.01 11.10
C PRO A 302 5.41 -1.21 10.20
N ALA A 303 5.64 -1.06 8.88
CA ALA A 303 5.53 -2.10 7.86
C ALA A 303 6.30 -3.39 8.15
N VAL A 304 7.28 -3.31 9.04
CA VAL A 304 8.21 -4.42 9.38
C VAL A 304 7.56 -5.46 10.31
N ARG A 305 6.43 -5.16 10.94
CA ARG A 305 5.78 -6.06 11.92
C ARG A 305 4.52 -6.69 11.33
N THR A 306 4.68 -7.82 10.65
CA THR A 306 3.56 -8.71 10.31
C THR A 306 2.81 -9.09 11.59
N GLY A 307 1.48 -8.90 11.61
CA GLY A 307 0.64 -9.25 12.76
C GLY A 307 0.54 -8.18 13.85
N SER A 308 0.98 -6.95 13.58
CA SER A 308 0.83 -5.82 14.51
C SER A 308 -0.63 -5.36 14.70
N VAL A 309 -1.52 -5.71 13.79
CA VAL A 309 -2.96 -5.56 13.90
C VAL A 309 -3.58 -6.94 13.78
N CYS A 310 -4.32 -7.37 14.78
CA CYS A 310 -5.02 -8.65 14.84
C CYS A 310 -6.47 -8.43 15.25
N ARG A 311 -7.34 -9.41 15.03
CA ARG A 311 -8.67 -9.47 15.64
C ARG A 311 -8.63 -10.42 16.84
N LEU A 312 -9.51 -10.24 17.81
CA LEU A 312 -9.61 -11.15 18.96
C LEU A 312 -11.01 -11.77 19.05
N LEU A 313 -11.06 -13.10 19.06
CA LEU A 313 -12.27 -13.86 19.30
C LEU A 313 -12.26 -14.42 20.72
N ILE A 314 -13.23 -13.97 21.53
CA ILE A 314 -13.46 -14.48 22.88
C ILE A 314 -14.60 -15.47 22.83
N LYS A 315 -14.31 -16.75 22.98
CA LYS A 315 -15.31 -17.83 23.00
C LYS A 315 -15.72 -18.16 24.42
N GLU A 316 -16.93 -17.83 24.79
CA GLU A 316 -17.60 -18.33 25.99
C GLU A 316 -18.50 -19.51 25.65
N LYS A 317 -18.89 -20.33 26.65
CA LYS A 317 -19.61 -21.62 26.46
C LYS A 317 -20.81 -21.57 25.49
N SER A 318 -21.47 -20.41 25.33
CA SER A 318 -22.66 -20.24 24.48
C SER A 318 -22.63 -19.00 23.61
N LYS A 319 -21.63 -18.14 23.74
CA LYS A 319 -21.50 -16.88 22.99
C LYS A 319 -20.08 -16.68 22.51
N SER A 320 -19.94 -16.06 21.36
CA SER A 320 -18.66 -15.52 20.88
C SER A 320 -18.73 -14.02 20.81
N HIS A 321 -17.74 -13.35 21.35
CA HIS A 321 -17.56 -11.91 21.26
C HIS A 321 -16.35 -11.66 20.38
N GLU A 322 -16.44 -10.68 19.49
CA GLU A 322 -15.35 -10.26 18.63
C GLU A 322 -14.91 -8.86 18.98
N VAL A 323 -13.59 -8.67 19.07
CA VAL A 323 -12.95 -7.36 19.05
C VAL A 323 -12.29 -7.24 17.69
N ASP A 324 -12.77 -6.31 16.87
CA ASP A 324 -12.35 -6.18 15.48
C ASP A 324 -10.85 -5.92 15.34
N PHE A 325 -10.27 -5.11 16.23
CA PHE A 325 -8.87 -4.78 16.18
C PHE A 325 -8.20 -4.79 17.54
N VAL A 326 -7.07 -5.46 17.59
CA VAL A 326 -6.08 -5.39 18.65
C VAL A 326 -4.79 -4.92 17.99
N ALA A 327 -4.31 -3.74 18.35
CA ALA A 327 -3.09 -3.16 17.79
C ALA A 327 -2.09 -2.86 18.91
N GLY A 328 -0.82 -3.19 18.71
CA GLY A 328 0.26 -2.92 19.64
C GLY A 328 1.27 -4.05 19.78
N ASP A 329 2.30 -3.83 20.58
CA ASP A 329 3.23 -4.90 20.96
C ASP A 329 2.55 -5.89 21.91
N ALA A 330 2.72 -7.18 21.64
CA ALA A 330 2.19 -8.26 22.50
C ALA A 330 2.60 -8.15 23.99
N LEU A 331 3.60 -7.32 24.31
CA LEU A 331 4.05 -7.00 25.66
C LEU A 331 3.17 -5.98 26.39
N LEU A 332 2.34 -5.20 25.68
CA LEU A 332 1.42 -4.21 26.28
C LEU A 332 0.02 -4.77 26.56
N MET A 333 -0.22 -6.03 26.19
CA MET A 333 -1.50 -6.73 26.41
C MET A 333 -1.47 -7.65 27.65
N ARG A 334 -0.80 -7.21 28.70
CA ARG A 334 -0.84 -7.89 30.01
C ARG A 334 -1.84 -7.26 30.95
#